data_8d5d72d89ab6a71a282cb44a6032f7fc
#
_entry.id   8d5d72d89ab6a71a282cb44a6032f7fc
#
_cell.length_a   1.000
_cell.length_b   1.000
_cell.length_c   1.000
_cell.angle_alpha   90.00
_cell.angle_beta   90.00
_cell.angle_gamma   90.00
#
_symmetry.space_group_name_H-M   'P 1'
#
loop_
_entity.id
_entity.type
_entity.pdbx_description
1 polymer ?
#
loop_
_entity_poly.entity_id
_entity_poly.type
_entity_poly.pdbx_seq_one_letter_code
_entity_poly.pdbx_strand_id
1 'polypeptide(L)'
;MSHETLMNVAKTLDKVDIDGLYAAVGQGHVSAQHVVDTLVTTMGGEDGAEETLAEGVLPTRATAHRRTRTADAGVVVAGMDEGDVYVKLARCCTPMPGDPIVGFITRGSGVSVHRADCQNVDQLQREPERLITVSWADHAQSAYLVQVEVEALDRGGLLADVTRALADSHVNLMSANIATSRDRVVTGRFVVELAEVGHLDHTLAALRRIDGVFEARRSLSAARRSG
;
A
#
# COMPACT_ATOMS: atom_id res chain seq x y z
N MET A 1 -2.58 23.79 -18.25
CA MET A 1 -3.91 23.45 -17.70
C MET A 1 -4.81 24.66 -17.91
N SER A 2 -5.89 24.51 -18.66
CA SER A 2 -6.76 25.63 -19.03
C SER A 2 -7.77 25.87 -17.89
N HIS A 3 -8.14 27.15 -17.67
CA HIS A 3 -9.17 27.56 -16.72
C HIS A 3 -10.52 26.87 -17.00
N GLU A 4 -10.80 26.65 -18.27
CA GLU A 4 -12.01 25.99 -18.75
C GLU A 4 -12.09 24.51 -18.33
N THR A 5 -10.97 23.80 -18.36
CA THR A 5 -10.88 22.40 -17.93
C THR A 5 -11.18 22.26 -16.44
N LEU A 6 -10.63 23.15 -15.60
CA LEU A 6 -10.90 23.16 -14.15
C LEU A 6 -12.36 23.53 -13.85
N MET A 7 -12.97 24.42 -14.63
CA MET A 7 -14.38 24.77 -14.49
C MET A 7 -15.29 23.59 -14.83
N ASN A 8 -14.95 22.80 -15.84
CA ASN A 8 -15.70 21.57 -16.17
C ASN A 8 -15.59 20.53 -15.07
N VAL A 9 -14.39 20.33 -14.49
CA VAL A 9 -14.20 19.45 -13.35
C VAL A 9 -15.00 19.92 -12.13
N ALA A 10 -15.01 21.23 -11.83
CA ALA A 10 -15.81 21.78 -10.73
C ALA A 10 -17.30 21.44 -10.93
N LYS A 11 -17.84 21.65 -12.14
CA LYS A 11 -19.24 21.30 -12.47
C LYS A 11 -19.53 19.82 -12.35
N THR A 12 -18.63 18.95 -12.80
CA THR A 12 -18.78 17.48 -12.69
C THR A 12 -18.81 17.02 -11.23
N LEU A 13 -18.16 17.77 -10.34
CA LEU A 13 -18.12 17.50 -8.89
C LEU A 13 -19.16 18.35 -8.11
N ASP A 14 -20.22 18.84 -8.77
CA ASP A 14 -21.30 19.64 -8.19
C ASP A 14 -20.81 20.90 -7.45
N LYS A 15 -19.77 21.55 -7.98
CA LYS A 15 -19.27 22.84 -7.46
C LYS A 15 -19.59 23.98 -8.42
N VAL A 16 -19.95 25.11 -7.83
CA VAL A 16 -20.40 26.28 -8.60
C VAL A 16 -19.25 26.89 -9.41
N ASP A 17 -18.05 26.87 -8.83
CA ASP A 17 -16.84 27.46 -9.40
C ASP A 17 -15.56 26.76 -8.90
N ILE A 18 -14.42 27.21 -9.41
CA ILE A 18 -13.10 26.66 -9.07
C ILE A 18 -12.75 26.93 -7.60
N ASP A 19 -13.14 28.07 -7.06
CA ASP A 19 -12.88 28.42 -5.65
C ASP A 19 -13.69 27.53 -4.72
N GLY A 20 -14.93 27.21 -5.08
CA GLY A 20 -15.75 26.21 -4.39
C GLY A 20 -15.16 24.81 -4.45
N LEU A 21 -14.52 24.44 -5.57
CA LEU A 21 -13.79 23.17 -5.68
C LEU A 21 -12.58 23.14 -4.74
N TYR A 22 -11.77 24.21 -4.71
CA TYR A 22 -10.62 24.29 -3.81
C TYR A 22 -11.04 24.29 -2.35
N ALA A 23 -12.10 25.00 -2.00
CA ALA A 23 -12.66 25.00 -0.66
C ALA A 23 -13.12 23.59 -0.23
N ALA A 24 -13.80 22.86 -1.13
CA ALA A 24 -14.26 21.49 -0.90
C ALA A 24 -13.11 20.51 -0.71
N VAL A 25 -12.01 20.67 -1.46
CA VAL A 25 -10.79 19.88 -1.26
C VAL A 25 -10.11 20.21 0.06
N GLY A 26 -10.00 21.50 0.38
CA GLY A 26 -9.39 21.97 1.65
C GLY A 26 -10.17 21.52 2.88
N GLN A 27 -11.49 21.42 2.78
CA GLN A 27 -12.38 20.95 3.85
C GLN A 27 -12.51 19.41 3.90
N GLY A 28 -11.88 18.69 2.95
CA GLY A 28 -11.94 17.23 2.88
C GLY A 28 -13.25 16.65 2.35
N HIS A 29 -14.17 17.48 1.85
CA HIS A 29 -15.41 17.05 1.22
C HIS A 29 -15.20 16.39 -0.15
N VAL A 30 -14.14 16.75 -0.85
CA VAL A 30 -13.68 16.16 -2.10
C VAL A 30 -12.21 15.80 -1.95
N SER A 31 -11.83 14.57 -2.28
CA SER A 31 -10.42 14.20 -2.24
C SER A 31 -9.66 14.77 -3.44
N ALA A 32 -8.41 15.21 -3.23
CA ALA A 32 -7.55 15.68 -4.32
C ALA A 32 -7.40 14.62 -5.43
N GLN A 33 -7.37 13.33 -5.06
CA GLN A 33 -7.31 12.22 -6.00
C GLN A 33 -8.55 12.17 -6.90
N HIS A 34 -9.74 12.39 -6.34
CA HIS A 34 -10.98 12.40 -7.11
C HIS A 34 -11.05 13.55 -8.12
N VAL A 35 -10.47 14.70 -7.77
CA VAL A 35 -10.30 15.82 -8.71
C VAL A 35 -9.38 15.44 -9.86
N VAL A 36 -8.25 14.78 -9.58
CA VAL A 36 -7.30 14.33 -10.61
C VAL A 36 -7.94 13.28 -11.53
N ASP A 37 -8.61 12.28 -10.97
CA ASP A 37 -9.30 11.23 -11.74
C ASP A 37 -10.38 11.83 -12.67
N THR A 38 -11.14 12.80 -12.17
CA THR A 38 -12.16 13.53 -12.96
C THR A 38 -11.51 14.39 -14.05
N LEU A 39 -10.36 14.98 -13.76
CA LEU A 39 -9.59 15.79 -14.72
C LEU A 39 -9.10 14.93 -15.89
N VAL A 40 -8.52 13.76 -15.59
CA VAL A 40 -8.05 12.79 -16.60
C VAL A 40 -9.20 12.33 -17.49
N THR A 41 -10.34 11.99 -16.89
CA THR A 41 -11.55 11.58 -17.65
C THR A 41 -12.11 12.72 -18.53
N THR A 42 -12.13 13.96 -18.01
CA THR A 42 -12.65 15.14 -18.73
C THR A 42 -11.73 15.57 -19.88
N MET A 43 -10.43 15.28 -19.80
CA MET A 43 -9.46 15.60 -20.86
C MET A 43 -9.38 14.52 -21.95
N GLY A 44 -10.29 13.55 -21.97
CA GLY A 44 -10.33 12.50 -23.01
C GLY A 44 -9.21 11.47 -22.87
N GLY A 45 -8.83 11.14 -21.65
CA GLY A 45 -7.67 10.31 -21.33
C GLY A 45 -7.75 8.82 -21.69
N GLU A 46 -8.70 8.38 -22.49
CA GLU A 46 -8.70 7.03 -23.07
C GLU A 46 -8.43 6.98 -24.57
N ASP A 47 -8.69 8.06 -25.32
CA ASP A 47 -8.54 8.07 -26.78
C ASP A 47 -7.36 8.94 -27.28
N GLY A 48 -6.70 9.71 -26.42
CA GLY A 48 -5.59 10.60 -26.80
C GLY A 48 -4.19 10.01 -26.65
N ALA A 49 -4.05 8.79 -26.10
CA ALA A 49 -2.76 8.18 -25.81
C ALA A 49 -2.20 7.29 -26.94
N GLU A 50 -2.91 7.13 -28.06
CA GLU A 50 -2.47 6.25 -29.15
C GLU A 50 -1.56 6.90 -30.20
N GLU A 51 -1.38 8.23 -30.19
CA GLU A 51 -0.70 8.89 -31.30
C GLU A 51 0.71 9.46 -31.03
N THR A 52 1.32 9.18 -29.85
CA THR A 52 2.67 9.72 -29.58
C THR A 52 3.66 8.74 -28.93
N LEU A 53 3.46 7.42 -29.02
CA LEU A 53 4.45 6.43 -28.59
C LEU A 53 4.77 5.42 -29.69
N ALA A 54 5.31 5.91 -30.80
CA ALA A 54 6.14 5.12 -31.67
C ALA A 54 7.56 5.14 -31.11
N GLU A 55 8.00 3.97 -30.68
CA GLU A 55 9.33 3.48 -30.35
C GLU A 55 9.57 3.15 -28.86
N GLY A 56 9.41 1.88 -28.55
CA GLY A 56 10.37 1.20 -27.68
C GLY A 56 10.00 0.99 -26.22
N VAL A 57 8.76 1.16 -25.78
CA VAL A 57 8.35 0.69 -24.45
C VAL A 57 7.19 -0.27 -24.62
N LEU A 58 7.42 -1.56 -24.29
CA LEU A 58 6.35 -2.54 -24.16
C LEU A 58 5.30 -1.97 -23.20
N PRO A 59 4.02 -1.93 -23.57
CA PRO A 59 2.97 -1.53 -22.66
C PRO A 59 2.92 -2.57 -21.56
N THR A 60 3.48 -2.24 -20.41
CA THR A 60 3.12 -2.91 -19.19
C THR A 60 1.63 -2.61 -19.04
N ARG A 61 0.80 -3.58 -19.41
CA ARG A 61 -0.62 -3.52 -19.17
C ARG A 61 -0.76 -3.27 -17.68
N ALA A 62 -0.92 -2.00 -17.31
CA ALA A 62 -1.37 -1.64 -15.99
C ALA A 62 -2.73 -2.32 -15.89
N THR A 63 -2.74 -3.50 -15.30
CA THR A 63 -3.97 -4.08 -14.79
C THR A 63 -4.49 -3.00 -13.89
N ALA A 64 -5.55 -2.31 -14.36
CA ALA A 64 -6.30 -1.40 -13.54
C ALA A 64 -6.50 -2.15 -12.23
N HIS A 65 -5.81 -1.70 -11.17
CA HIS A 65 -6.08 -2.19 -9.85
C HIS A 65 -7.53 -1.82 -9.62
N ARG A 66 -8.40 -2.78 -9.95
CA ARG A 66 -9.78 -2.76 -9.53
C ARG A 66 -9.67 -2.46 -8.06
N ARG A 67 -10.01 -1.22 -7.68
CA ARG A 67 -10.16 -0.85 -6.28
C ARG A 67 -11.07 -1.91 -5.72
N THR A 68 -10.50 -2.96 -5.18
CA THR A 68 -11.23 -3.93 -4.39
C THR A 68 -11.86 -3.09 -3.30
N ARG A 69 -13.17 -2.96 -3.38
CA ARG A 69 -13.97 -2.49 -2.26
C ARG A 69 -13.47 -3.34 -1.13
N THR A 70 -12.77 -2.72 -0.19
CA THR A 70 -12.12 -3.34 0.96
C THR A 70 -13.17 -3.81 1.99
N ALA A 71 -14.26 -4.38 1.49
CA ALA A 71 -15.17 -5.17 2.31
C ALA A 71 -14.55 -6.53 2.69
N ASP A 72 -13.32 -6.83 2.19
CA ASP A 72 -12.75 -8.17 2.31
C ASP A 72 -11.29 -8.11 2.78
N ALA A 73 -11.02 -7.34 3.83
CA ALA A 73 -9.71 -7.36 4.48
C ALA A 73 -9.43 -8.70 5.20
N GLY A 74 -10.37 -9.65 5.12
CA GLY A 74 -10.26 -10.92 5.83
C GLY A 74 -10.24 -10.76 7.35
N VAL A 75 -10.92 -9.73 7.87
CA VAL A 75 -10.96 -9.42 9.30
C VAL A 75 -12.42 -9.27 9.74
N VAL A 76 -12.77 -9.96 10.80
CA VAL A 76 -14.07 -9.86 11.49
C VAL A 76 -13.94 -8.84 12.62
N VAL A 77 -14.90 -7.94 12.72
CA VAL A 77 -14.98 -6.92 13.78
C VAL A 77 -16.01 -7.37 14.82
N ALA A 78 -15.62 -7.44 16.09
CA ALA A 78 -16.51 -7.91 17.15
C ALA A 78 -17.73 -6.99 17.29
N GLY A 79 -18.93 -7.60 17.26
CA GLY A 79 -20.20 -6.90 17.43
C GLY A 79 -20.71 -6.16 16.19
N MET A 80 -20.12 -6.42 15.02
CA MET A 80 -20.57 -5.86 13.73
C MET A 80 -20.71 -6.97 12.71
N ASP A 81 -21.71 -6.86 11.83
CA ASP A 81 -21.88 -7.82 10.74
C ASP A 81 -20.89 -7.54 9.59
N GLU A 82 -20.55 -8.59 8.82
CA GLU A 82 -19.68 -8.46 7.66
C GLU A 82 -20.31 -7.49 6.64
N GLY A 83 -19.56 -6.43 6.33
CA GLY A 83 -19.97 -5.40 5.36
C GLY A 83 -20.50 -4.10 5.94
N ASP A 84 -20.85 -4.04 7.23
CA ASP A 84 -21.36 -2.82 7.86
C ASP A 84 -20.27 -1.78 8.12
N VAL A 85 -19.02 -2.21 8.22
CA VAL A 85 -17.87 -1.35 8.54
C VAL A 85 -16.75 -1.53 7.52
N TYR A 86 -16.25 -0.42 7.04
CA TYR A 86 -15.05 -0.40 6.22
C TYR A 86 -13.84 -0.78 7.08
N VAL A 87 -13.18 -1.89 6.73
CA VAL A 87 -11.98 -2.37 7.41
C VAL A 87 -10.76 -2.19 6.50
N LYS A 88 -9.68 -1.65 7.05
CA LYS A 88 -8.45 -1.46 6.31
C LYS A 88 -7.24 -1.93 7.12
N LEU A 89 -6.34 -2.70 6.50
CA LEU A 89 -5.07 -3.09 7.09
C LEU A 89 -4.10 -1.91 7.10
N ALA A 90 -3.46 -1.67 8.25
CA ALA A 90 -2.56 -0.55 8.44
C ALA A 90 -1.24 -0.75 7.67
N ARG A 91 -0.82 0.27 6.91
CA ARG A 91 0.41 0.22 6.11
C ARG A 91 1.70 0.30 6.95
N CYS A 92 1.60 0.79 8.20
CA CYS A 92 2.77 0.94 9.07
C CYS A 92 3.32 -0.40 9.60
N CYS A 93 2.47 -1.43 9.70
CA CYS A 93 2.84 -2.74 10.25
C CYS A 93 2.43 -3.91 9.35
N THR A 94 1.66 -3.63 8.27
CA THR A 94 1.23 -4.61 7.27
C THR A 94 0.80 -5.94 7.90
N PRO A 95 -0.31 -5.96 8.70
CA PRO A 95 -0.77 -7.16 9.35
C PRO A 95 -1.19 -8.22 8.33
N MET A 96 -0.97 -9.49 8.65
CA MET A 96 -1.35 -10.63 7.81
C MET A 96 -1.91 -11.75 8.70
N PRO A 97 -2.69 -12.70 8.17
CA PRO A 97 -3.23 -13.82 8.94
C PRO A 97 -2.15 -14.55 9.73
N GLY A 98 -2.47 -14.81 11.02
CA GLY A 98 -1.54 -15.36 12.00
C GLY A 98 -0.88 -14.32 12.91
N ASP A 99 -0.88 -13.02 12.52
CA ASP A 99 -0.45 -11.97 13.44
C ASP A 99 -1.52 -11.68 14.49
N PRO A 100 -1.15 -11.38 15.75
CA PRO A 100 -2.07 -10.80 16.72
C PRO A 100 -2.43 -9.37 16.26
N ILE A 101 -3.73 -9.07 16.18
CA ILE A 101 -4.23 -7.81 15.63
C ILE A 101 -5.13 -7.05 16.60
N VAL A 102 -5.21 -5.75 16.43
CA VAL A 102 -6.08 -4.84 17.15
C VAL A 102 -6.71 -3.86 16.15
N GLY A 103 -8.00 -3.62 16.30
CA GLY A 103 -8.76 -2.65 15.52
C GLY A 103 -8.79 -1.28 16.19
N PHE A 104 -8.76 -0.22 15.41
CA PHE A 104 -8.92 1.15 15.87
C PHE A 104 -9.95 1.87 15.00
N ILE A 105 -11.01 2.39 15.65
CA ILE A 105 -12.08 3.13 14.98
C ILE A 105 -11.55 4.50 14.56
N THR A 106 -11.50 4.73 13.26
CA THR A 106 -11.01 5.99 12.68
C THR A 106 -12.16 6.99 12.49
N ARG A 107 -11.87 8.29 12.60
CA ARG A 107 -12.88 9.33 12.39
C ARG A 107 -13.29 9.36 10.92
N GLY A 108 -14.47 8.81 10.59
CA GLY A 108 -15.07 8.84 9.26
C GLY A 108 -14.53 7.82 8.24
N SER A 109 -13.61 6.92 8.61
CA SER A 109 -12.97 5.98 7.67
C SER A 109 -13.06 4.51 8.08
N GLY A 110 -13.94 4.13 9.03
CA GLY A 110 -14.10 2.75 9.49
C GLY A 110 -13.02 2.30 10.48
N VAL A 111 -12.63 1.04 10.43
CA VAL A 111 -11.66 0.41 11.34
C VAL A 111 -10.31 0.23 10.66
N SER A 112 -9.26 0.76 11.29
CA SER A 112 -7.88 0.47 10.90
C SER A 112 -7.33 -0.67 11.75
N VAL A 113 -6.87 -1.75 11.11
CA VAL A 113 -6.35 -2.94 11.78
C VAL A 113 -4.83 -2.88 11.81
N HIS A 114 -4.28 -2.95 13.01
CA HIS A 114 -2.85 -2.97 13.28
C HIS A 114 -2.42 -4.31 13.89
N ARG A 115 -1.15 -4.64 13.76
CA ARG A 115 -0.56 -5.68 14.58
C ARG A 115 -0.47 -5.19 16.02
N ALA A 116 -0.68 -6.09 16.98
CA ALA A 116 -0.66 -5.75 18.41
C ALA A 116 0.70 -5.20 18.87
N ASP A 117 1.80 -5.59 18.23
CA ASP A 117 3.17 -5.13 18.51
C ASP A 117 3.60 -3.89 17.68
N CYS A 118 2.68 -3.25 16.99
CA CYS A 118 2.97 -2.06 16.20
C CYS A 118 3.22 -0.85 17.11
N GLN A 119 4.32 -0.12 16.90
CA GLN A 119 4.66 1.08 17.68
C GLN A 119 3.56 2.15 17.68
N ASN A 120 2.75 2.23 16.62
CA ASN A 120 1.63 3.16 16.58
C ASN A 120 0.51 2.76 17.55
N VAL A 121 0.42 1.50 17.94
CA VAL A 121 -0.60 1.01 18.88
C VAL A 121 -0.42 1.63 20.26
N ASP A 122 0.81 1.92 20.70
CA ASP A 122 1.08 2.59 21.96
C ASP A 122 0.42 3.99 22.03
N GLN A 123 0.35 4.69 20.90
CA GLN A 123 -0.35 5.96 20.80
C GLN A 123 -1.87 5.77 20.73
N LEU A 124 -2.34 4.74 20.04
CA LEU A 124 -3.77 4.42 19.91
C LEU A 124 -4.38 3.98 21.25
N GLN A 125 -3.59 3.37 22.13
CA GLN A 125 -4.00 3.00 23.50
C GLN A 125 -4.35 4.19 24.39
N ARG A 126 -4.00 5.42 23.99
CA ARG A 126 -4.40 6.64 24.70
C ARG A 126 -5.88 7.00 24.50
N GLU A 127 -6.52 6.43 23.49
CA GLU A 127 -7.96 6.56 23.18
C GLU A 127 -8.62 5.17 23.26
N PRO A 128 -8.72 4.55 24.44
CA PRO A 128 -9.16 3.17 24.61
C PRO A 128 -10.61 2.93 24.13
N GLU A 129 -11.44 3.96 24.17
CA GLU A 129 -12.82 3.92 23.66
C GLU A 129 -12.93 3.71 22.14
N ARG A 130 -11.85 3.89 21.41
CA ARG A 130 -11.76 3.66 19.97
C ARG A 130 -11.09 2.35 19.60
N LEU A 131 -10.58 1.62 20.58
CA LEU A 131 -10.06 0.28 20.36
C LEU A 131 -11.23 -0.70 20.25
N ILE A 132 -11.13 -1.60 19.27
CA ILE A 132 -12.13 -2.63 19.04
C ILE A 132 -11.45 -3.98 18.82
N THR A 133 -12.06 -5.03 19.32
CA THR A 133 -11.58 -6.40 19.12
C THR A 133 -11.84 -6.82 17.68
N VAL A 134 -10.80 -7.35 17.05
CA VAL A 134 -10.83 -7.88 15.69
C VAL A 134 -10.15 -9.25 15.64
N SER A 135 -10.58 -10.09 14.72
CA SER A 135 -9.99 -11.40 14.47
C SER A 135 -9.87 -11.66 12.97
N TRP A 136 -8.97 -12.54 12.58
CA TRP A 136 -8.88 -12.98 11.19
C TRP A 136 -10.08 -13.88 10.85
N ALA A 137 -10.64 -13.70 9.66
CA ALA A 137 -11.65 -14.61 9.12
C ALA A 137 -11.00 -15.92 8.66
N ASP A 138 -11.73 -17.03 8.76
CA ASP A 138 -11.22 -18.36 8.40
C ASP A 138 -10.88 -18.52 6.92
N HIS A 139 -11.42 -17.68 6.04
CA HIS A 139 -11.30 -17.78 4.58
C HIS A 139 -10.99 -16.41 3.94
N ALA A 140 -10.01 -15.71 4.44
CA ALA A 140 -9.58 -14.45 3.84
C ALA A 140 -8.87 -14.69 2.50
N GLN A 141 -9.52 -14.38 1.38
CA GLN A 141 -8.95 -14.37 0.02
C GLN A 141 -8.44 -12.97 -0.33
N SER A 142 -7.58 -12.41 0.48
CA SER A 142 -7.04 -11.06 0.24
C SER A 142 -5.56 -11.14 -0.08
N ALA A 143 -5.12 -10.33 -1.02
CA ALA A 143 -3.70 -10.09 -1.22
C ALA A 143 -3.16 -9.25 -0.04
N TYR A 144 -2.07 -9.70 0.54
CA TYR A 144 -1.46 -9.06 1.71
C TYR A 144 -0.21 -8.28 1.32
N LEU A 145 -0.10 -7.05 1.80
CA LEU A 145 1.14 -6.29 1.68
C LEU A 145 2.07 -6.68 2.83
N VAL A 146 3.29 -7.08 2.49
CA VAL A 146 4.32 -7.42 3.47
C VAL A 146 5.57 -6.61 3.22
N GLN A 147 6.13 -6.06 4.28
CA GLN A 147 7.42 -5.40 4.20
C GLN A 147 8.54 -6.38 4.52
N VAL A 148 9.43 -6.58 3.56
CA VAL A 148 10.63 -7.41 3.67
C VAL A 148 11.84 -6.50 3.77
N GLU A 149 12.74 -6.78 4.71
CA GLU A 149 14.03 -6.12 4.85
C GLU A 149 15.14 -7.10 4.50
N VAL A 150 16.07 -6.64 3.66
CA VAL A 150 17.24 -7.41 3.20
C VAL A 150 18.48 -6.65 3.58
N GLU A 151 19.40 -7.30 4.27
CA GLU A 151 20.74 -6.77 4.55
C GLU A 151 21.79 -7.58 3.78
N ALA A 152 22.64 -6.90 3.04
CA ALA A 152 23.60 -7.53 2.15
C ALA A 152 24.91 -6.73 2.03
N LEU A 153 25.98 -7.38 1.61
CA LEU A 153 27.19 -6.71 1.18
C LEU A 153 26.98 -6.11 -0.21
N ASP A 154 27.34 -4.83 -0.38
CA ASP A 154 27.24 -4.14 -1.65
C ASP A 154 28.13 -4.78 -2.72
N ARG A 155 27.52 -5.15 -3.84
CA ARG A 155 28.19 -5.66 -5.03
C ARG A 155 27.44 -5.33 -6.30
N GLY A 156 28.13 -5.39 -7.43
CA GLY A 156 27.49 -5.28 -8.74
C GLY A 156 26.41 -6.34 -8.94
N GLY A 157 25.24 -5.93 -9.43
CA GLY A 157 24.15 -6.84 -9.73
C GLY A 157 23.26 -7.25 -8.54
N LEU A 158 23.61 -6.89 -7.29
CA LEU A 158 22.83 -7.29 -6.10
C LEU A 158 21.34 -6.98 -6.24
N LEU A 159 20.98 -5.76 -6.65
CA LEU A 159 19.58 -5.37 -6.82
C LEU A 159 18.88 -6.19 -7.91
N ALA A 160 19.58 -6.47 -9.02
CA ALA A 160 19.03 -7.30 -10.08
C ALA A 160 18.74 -8.73 -9.59
N ASP A 161 19.64 -9.30 -8.79
CA ASP A 161 19.43 -10.62 -8.22
C ASP A 161 18.28 -10.65 -7.22
N VAL A 162 18.17 -9.61 -6.36
CA VAL A 162 17.04 -9.47 -5.42
C VAL A 162 15.72 -9.36 -6.18
N THR A 163 15.62 -8.48 -7.17
CA THR A 163 14.38 -8.31 -7.94
C THR A 163 14.02 -9.56 -8.75
N ARG A 164 15.01 -10.28 -9.27
CA ARG A 164 14.80 -11.57 -9.95
C ARG A 164 14.26 -12.61 -8.97
N ALA A 165 14.84 -12.75 -7.79
CA ALA A 165 14.37 -13.70 -6.78
C ALA A 165 12.94 -13.40 -6.33
N LEU A 166 12.54 -12.12 -6.21
CA LEU A 166 11.16 -11.72 -5.95
C LEU A 166 10.23 -12.12 -7.11
N ALA A 167 10.63 -11.87 -8.35
CA ALA A 167 9.85 -12.23 -9.54
C ALA A 167 9.67 -13.75 -9.65
N ASP A 168 10.74 -14.52 -9.43
CA ASP A 168 10.72 -15.99 -9.46
C ASP A 168 9.85 -16.59 -8.33
N SER A 169 9.72 -15.87 -7.23
CA SER A 169 8.80 -16.22 -6.13
C SER A 169 7.34 -15.84 -6.41
N HIS A 170 7.03 -15.31 -7.60
CA HIS A 170 5.69 -14.88 -8.01
C HIS A 170 5.03 -13.84 -7.09
N VAL A 171 5.84 -13.01 -6.45
CA VAL A 171 5.36 -11.90 -5.63
C VAL A 171 5.43 -10.59 -6.38
N ASN A 172 4.41 -9.75 -6.21
CA ASN A 172 4.36 -8.43 -6.84
C ASN A 172 5.09 -7.40 -5.99
N LEU A 173 6.08 -6.71 -6.57
CA LEU A 173 6.84 -5.66 -5.89
C LEU A 173 6.11 -4.33 -6.00
N MET A 174 5.62 -3.81 -4.87
CA MET A 174 4.88 -2.55 -4.78
C MET A 174 5.78 -1.34 -4.57
N SER A 175 6.84 -1.50 -3.77
CA SER A 175 7.84 -0.45 -3.56
C SER A 175 9.16 -1.02 -3.10
N ALA A 176 10.25 -0.30 -3.40
CA ALA A 176 11.59 -0.61 -2.94
C ALA A 176 12.28 0.66 -2.46
N ASN A 177 12.95 0.55 -1.33
CA ASN A 177 13.84 1.58 -0.80
C ASN A 177 15.16 0.94 -0.43
N ILE A 178 16.25 1.41 -1.00
CA ILE A 178 17.58 0.82 -0.85
C ILE A 178 18.56 1.91 -0.46
N ALA A 179 19.35 1.63 0.55
CA ALA A 179 20.41 2.50 1.01
C ALA A 179 21.68 1.70 1.23
N THR A 180 22.81 2.24 0.80
CA THR A 180 24.14 1.68 1.05
C THR A 180 24.86 2.53 2.07
N SER A 181 25.34 1.91 3.15
CA SER A 181 26.16 2.56 4.17
C SER A 181 27.60 2.77 3.70
N ARG A 182 28.39 3.56 4.47
CA ARG A 182 29.82 3.76 4.19
C ARG A 182 30.63 2.47 4.27
N ASP A 183 30.18 1.53 5.07
CA ASP A 183 30.81 0.21 5.27
C ASP A 183 30.39 -0.80 4.20
N ARG A 184 29.78 -0.32 3.10
CA ARG A 184 29.30 -1.13 1.98
C ARG A 184 28.24 -2.18 2.39
N VAL A 185 27.48 -1.91 3.44
CA VAL A 185 26.30 -2.69 3.79
C VAL A 185 25.08 -2.05 3.14
N VAL A 186 24.36 -2.85 2.37
CA VAL A 186 23.09 -2.48 1.75
C VAL A 186 21.97 -2.87 2.67
N THR A 187 21.08 -1.92 2.97
CA THR A 187 19.79 -2.19 3.60
C THR A 187 18.69 -1.91 2.58
N GLY A 188 18.02 -2.95 2.11
CA GLY A 188 16.89 -2.88 1.19
C GLY A 188 15.58 -3.13 1.93
N ARG A 189 14.58 -2.26 1.74
CA ARG A 189 13.20 -2.44 2.21
C ARG A 189 12.28 -2.55 1.02
N PHE A 190 11.61 -3.68 0.91
CA PHE A 190 10.73 -4.02 -0.19
C PHE A 190 9.32 -4.23 0.37
N VAL A 191 8.32 -3.57 -0.22
CA VAL A 191 6.92 -3.89 0.04
C VAL A 191 6.47 -4.79 -1.09
N VAL A 192 6.07 -6.00 -0.74
CA VAL A 192 5.59 -7.00 -1.69
C VAL A 192 4.14 -7.35 -1.39
N GLU A 193 3.42 -7.71 -2.43
CA GLU A 193 2.06 -8.21 -2.36
C GLU A 193 2.08 -9.73 -2.49
N LEU A 194 1.52 -10.42 -1.51
CA LEU A 194 1.43 -11.87 -1.42
C LEU A 194 -0.02 -12.31 -1.55
N ALA A 195 -0.29 -13.29 -2.40
CA ALA A 195 -1.61 -13.92 -2.51
C ALA A 195 -1.88 -14.89 -1.34
N GLU A 196 -0.84 -15.49 -0.77
CA GLU A 196 -0.93 -16.47 0.31
C GLU A 196 0.17 -16.24 1.34
N VAL A 197 -0.17 -16.46 2.62
CA VAL A 197 0.76 -16.30 3.75
C VAL A 197 2.00 -17.18 3.63
N GLY A 198 1.82 -18.43 3.15
CA GLY A 198 2.90 -19.40 2.99
C GLY A 198 3.99 -18.97 1.99
N HIS A 199 3.68 -18.09 1.06
CA HIS A 199 4.67 -17.58 0.10
C HIS A 199 5.73 -16.69 0.73
N LEU A 200 5.48 -16.13 1.93
CA LEU A 200 6.46 -15.29 2.62
C LEU A 200 7.74 -16.06 2.97
N ASP A 201 7.59 -17.23 3.57
CA ASP A 201 8.75 -18.05 3.99
C ASP A 201 9.57 -18.50 2.78
N HIS A 202 8.89 -18.88 1.70
CA HIS A 202 9.55 -19.22 0.44
C HIS A 202 10.34 -18.05 -0.14
N THR A 203 9.73 -16.87 -0.17
CA THR A 203 10.36 -15.64 -0.65
C THR A 203 11.56 -15.25 0.20
N LEU A 204 11.44 -15.29 1.53
CA LEU A 204 12.55 -15.01 2.43
C LEU A 204 13.70 -16.01 2.27
N ALA A 205 13.37 -17.30 2.08
CA ALA A 205 14.37 -18.33 1.82
C ALA A 205 15.09 -18.13 0.47
N ALA A 206 14.36 -17.68 -0.57
CA ALA A 206 14.96 -17.36 -1.87
C ALA A 206 15.92 -16.16 -1.76
N LEU A 207 15.52 -15.12 -1.05
CA LEU A 207 16.37 -13.92 -0.84
C LEU A 207 17.65 -14.25 -0.06
N ARG A 208 17.58 -15.11 0.96
CA ARG A 208 18.74 -15.54 1.75
C ARG A 208 19.77 -16.38 0.96
N ARG A 209 19.37 -16.95 -0.19
CA ARG A 209 20.29 -17.72 -1.06
C ARG A 209 21.09 -16.84 -2.00
N ILE A 210 20.76 -15.56 -2.11
CA ILE A 210 21.50 -14.61 -2.97
C ILE A 210 22.87 -14.37 -2.37
N ASP A 211 23.90 -14.50 -3.20
CA ASP A 211 25.27 -14.24 -2.79
C ASP A 211 25.42 -12.80 -2.27
N GLY A 212 26.05 -12.65 -1.10
CA GLY A 212 26.19 -11.37 -0.41
C GLY A 212 25.04 -10.99 0.52
N VAL A 213 23.89 -11.66 0.48
CA VAL A 213 22.81 -11.47 1.45
C VAL A 213 23.12 -12.25 2.73
N PHE A 214 23.16 -11.56 3.86
CA PHE A 214 23.37 -12.18 5.16
C PHE A 214 22.11 -12.17 6.02
N GLU A 215 21.12 -11.30 5.73
CA GLU A 215 19.84 -11.35 6.39
C GLU A 215 18.70 -10.97 5.42
N ALA A 216 17.62 -11.73 5.48
CA ALA A 216 16.33 -11.36 4.89
C ALA A 216 15.23 -11.74 5.87
N ARG A 217 14.42 -10.75 6.27
CA ARG A 217 13.37 -10.91 7.28
C ARG A 217 12.14 -10.08 6.93
N ARG A 218 11.01 -10.45 7.49
CA ARG A 218 9.85 -9.58 7.54
C ARG A 218 10.15 -8.39 8.46
N SER A 219 9.99 -7.18 7.97
CA SER A 219 10.14 -5.98 8.79
C SER A 219 8.93 -5.82 9.71
N LEU A 220 9.17 -5.69 11.01
CA LEU A 220 8.12 -5.61 12.02
C LEU A 220 7.65 -4.18 12.29
N SER A 221 8.34 -3.16 11.79
CA SER A 221 7.91 -1.76 11.85
C SER A 221 8.88 -0.86 11.09
N ALA A 222 8.34 0.11 10.34
CA ALA A 222 9.13 1.23 9.83
C ALA A 222 9.36 2.25 10.96
N ALA A 223 10.16 1.92 11.97
CA ALA A 223 10.72 2.92 12.85
C ALA A 223 11.67 3.79 12.02
N ARG A 224 11.27 5.02 11.71
CA ARG A 224 12.23 6.06 11.29
C ARG A 224 13.27 6.18 12.40
N ARG A 225 14.44 5.61 12.21
CA ARG A 225 15.63 6.12 12.88
C ARG A 225 16.01 7.39 12.12
N SER A 226 15.50 8.53 12.59
CA SER A 226 16.08 9.82 12.33
C SER A 226 17.40 9.87 13.11
N GLY A 227 18.49 9.82 12.41
CA GLY A 227 19.81 10.22 12.88
C GLY A 227 20.25 11.42 12.04
#